data_164e96ff7c6e5b66cdb32151578d4e84
#
_entry.id   164e96ff7c6e5b66cdb32151578d4e84
#
_cell.length_a   1.000
_cell.length_b   1.000
_cell.length_c   1.000
_cell.angle_alpha   90.00
_cell.angle_beta   90.00
_cell.angle_gamma   90.00
#
_symmetry.space_group_name_H-M   'P 1'
#
loop_
_entity.id
_entity.type
_entity.pdbx_description
1 polymer ?
#
loop_
_entity_poly.entity_id
_entity_poly.type
_entity_poly.pdbx_seq_one_letter_code
_entity_poly.pdbx_strand_id
1 'polypeptide(L)'
;MEIGRLQAIWIKRMKRGPMDPVEMATMVAGRGIAGNANQGGKRQVTLIEQEVWLSLMERLGAAIPPSARRANLCVSRIRLEGSRGRVLRVGSCRIRIFGETRPCERMEEALPGLRDAMRADWGGGAFGEVLDDGMIAVGDPVQWEDNA
;
A
#
# COMPACT_ATOMS: atom_id res chain seq x y z
N MET A 1 -18.49 -7.87 12.76
CA MET A 1 -17.80 -6.79 12.06
C MET A 1 -16.51 -7.31 11.47
N GLU A 2 -16.32 -7.10 10.18
CA GLU A 2 -15.12 -7.56 9.51
C GLU A 2 -13.96 -6.60 9.74
N ILE A 3 -12.81 -7.17 10.01
CA ILE A 3 -11.58 -6.39 10.22
C ILE A 3 -10.69 -6.60 9.01
N GLY A 4 -10.08 -5.52 8.53
CA GLY A 4 -9.10 -5.62 7.47
C GLY A 4 -7.86 -6.38 7.94
N ARG A 5 -7.08 -6.86 6.97
CA ARG A 5 -5.87 -7.62 7.26
C ARG A 5 -4.74 -7.12 6.37
N LEU A 6 -3.53 -7.20 6.91
CA LEU A 6 -2.33 -6.96 6.13
C LEU A 6 -2.02 -8.26 5.37
N GLN A 7 -2.17 -8.21 4.06
CA GLN A 7 -2.05 -9.40 3.21
C GLN A 7 -0.63 -9.63 2.73
N ALA A 8 0.14 -8.57 2.53
CA ALA A 8 1.50 -8.69 2.03
C ALA A 8 2.31 -7.45 2.39
N ILE A 9 3.61 -7.65 2.54
CA ILE A 9 4.59 -6.59 2.76
C ILE A 9 5.71 -6.78 1.74
N TRP A 10 6.07 -5.69 1.04
CA TRP A 10 7.23 -5.71 0.14
C TRP A 10 8.16 -4.57 0.48
N ILE A 11 9.45 -4.85 0.49
CA ILE A 11 10.48 -3.85 0.73
C ILE A 11 11.28 -3.65 -0.57
N LYS A 12 11.38 -2.39 -1.00
CA LYS A 12 12.20 -2.02 -2.14
C LYS A 12 13.52 -1.50 -1.59
N ARG A 13 14.55 -2.33 -1.62
CA ARG A 13 15.80 -2.02 -0.93
C ARG A 13 16.65 -0.98 -1.64
N MET A 14 16.42 -0.79 -2.94
CA MET A 14 17.09 0.24 -3.71
C MET A 14 16.12 0.82 -4.72
N LYS A 15 16.37 2.06 -5.13
CA LYS A 15 15.56 2.71 -6.14
C LYS A 15 15.56 1.87 -7.41
N ARG A 16 14.36 1.60 -7.94
CA ARG A 16 14.14 0.76 -9.11
C ARG A 16 14.53 -0.70 -8.93
N GLY A 17 14.82 -1.09 -7.69
CA GLY A 17 15.14 -2.48 -7.39
C GLY A 17 13.89 -3.35 -7.29
N PRO A 18 14.07 -4.65 -7.08
CA PRO A 18 12.94 -5.56 -6.93
C PRO A 18 12.17 -5.30 -5.65
N MET A 19 10.91 -5.75 -5.64
CA MET A 19 10.07 -5.70 -4.45
C MET A 19 10.21 -7.03 -3.72
N ASP A 20 10.92 -7.00 -2.59
CA ASP A 20 11.19 -8.21 -1.82
C ASP A 20 10.03 -8.49 -0.86
N PRO A 21 9.35 -9.65 -0.99
CA PRO A 21 8.31 -10.00 -0.04
C PRO A 21 8.91 -10.38 1.30
N VAL A 22 8.32 -9.88 2.38
CA VAL A 22 8.74 -10.20 3.74
C VAL A 22 7.52 -10.49 4.59
N GLU A 23 7.71 -11.28 5.66
CA GLU A 23 6.63 -11.61 6.58
C GLU A 23 6.48 -10.56 7.67
N MET A 24 7.54 -9.84 7.98
CA MET A 24 7.57 -8.82 9.02
C MET A 24 8.42 -7.65 8.56
N ALA A 25 8.10 -6.47 9.08
CA ALA A 25 8.88 -5.27 8.78
C ALA A 25 8.89 -4.34 9.99
N THR A 26 9.95 -3.55 10.10
CA THR A 26 10.06 -2.54 11.16
C THR A 26 9.63 -1.20 10.62
N MET A 27 8.69 -0.57 11.32
CA MET A 27 8.20 0.76 11.01
C MET A 27 8.96 1.77 11.86
N VAL A 28 9.36 2.88 11.25
CA VAL A 28 10.09 3.94 11.93
C VAL A 28 9.35 5.27 11.74
N ALA A 29 8.90 5.84 12.85
CA ALA A 29 8.12 7.08 12.83
C ALA A 29 8.85 8.18 12.07
N GLY A 30 8.14 8.84 11.15
CA GLY A 30 8.69 9.93 10.36
C GLY A 30 9.67 9.50 9.27
N ARG A 31 9.94 8.21 9.13
CA ARG A 31 10.90 7.70 8.14
C ARG A 31 10.26 6.73 7.14
N GLY A 32 9.54 5.71 7.63
CA GLY A 32 8.93 4.70 6.79
C GLY A 32 9.29 3.30 7.24
N ILE A 33 9.45 2.38 6.28
CA ILE A 33 9.80 1.00 6.56
C ILE A 33 11.33 0.87 6.54
N ALA A 34 11.89 0.30 7.59
CA ALA A 34 13.34 0.08 7.66
C ALA A 34 13.79 -0.79 6.49
N GLY A 35 14.84 -0.36 5.81
CA GLY A 35 15.37 -1.06 4.64
C GLY A 35 14.73 -0.68 3.31
N ASN A 36 13.64 0.07 3.35
CA ASN A 36 12.99 0.53 2.11
C ASN A 36 13.71 1.76 1.56
N ALA A 37 13.79 1.87 0.24
CA ALA A 37 14.53 2.95 -0.40
C ALA A 37 13.95 4.33 -0.13
N ASN A 38 12.62 4.42 -0.01
CA ASN A 38 11.95 5.70 0.28
C ASN A 38 11.94 5.94 1.79
N GLN A 39 12.58 7.01 2.21
CA GLN A 39 12.67 7.38 3.62
C GLN A 39 12.37 8.86 3.78
N GLY A 40 11.57 9.20 4.80
CA GLY A 40 11.21 10.58 5.09
C GLY A 40 10.26 11.18 4.06
N GLY A 41 10.00 12.47 4.19
CA GLY A 41 9.06 13.17 3.31
C GLY A 41 7.63 12.70 3.49
N LYS A 42 6.82 12.88 2.46
CA LYS A 42 5.39 12.51 2.50
C LYS A 42 5.12 11.09 2.02
N ARG A 43 5.97 10.56 1.15
CA ARG A 43 5.77 9.22 0.59
C ARG A 43 6.72 8.24 1.27
N GLN A 44 6.42 7.91 2.50
CA GLN A 44 7.22 6.97 3.27
C GLN A 44 6.78 5.53 3.08
N VAL A 45 5.47 5.32 2.87
CA VAL A 45 4.90 4.00 2.68
C VAL A 45 3.76 4.11 1.68
N THR A 46 3.64 3.09 0.82
CA THR A 46 2.58 3.02 -0.18
C THR A 46 1.74 1.77 0.04
N LEU A 47 0.44 1.90 -0.19
CA LEU A 47 -0.53 0.84 0.09
C LEU A 47 -1.43 0.61 -1.10
N ILE A 48 -1.84 -0.66 -1.29
CA ILE A 48 -2.87 -1.01 -2.26
C ILE A 48 -3.94 -1.87 -1.57
N GLU A 49 -5.15 -1.85 -2.15
CA GLU A 49 -6.24 -2.71 -1.70
C GLU A 49 -6.25 -3.99 -2.51
N GLN A 50 -6.27 -5.12 -1.82
CA GLN A 50 -6.31 -6.42 -2.47
C GLN A 50 -7.52 -6.56 -3.39
N GLU A 51 -8.71 -6.16 -2.91
CA GLU A 51 -9.95 -6.27 -3.69
C GLU A 51 -9.91 -5.43 -4.96
N VAL A 52 -9.33 -4.24 -4.87
CA VAL A 52 -9.18 -3.37 -6.04
C VAL A 52 -8.25 -3.99 -7.06
N TRP A 53 -7.11 -4.54 -6.60
CA TRP A 53 -6.17 -5.21 -7.50
C TRP A 53 -6.83 -6.40 -8.22
N LEU A 54 -7.56 -7.23 -7.48
CA LEU A 54 -8.23 -8.39 -8.07
C LEU A 54 -9.30 -7.95 -9.09
N SER A 55 -10.03 -6.88 -8.79
CA SER A 55 -11.01 -6.32 -9.70
C SER A 55 -10.37 -5.82 -11.00
N LEU A 56 -9.22 -5.14 -10.87
CA LEU A 56 -8.48 -4.67 -12.04
C LEU A 56 -8.01 -5.83 -12.91
N MET A 57 -7.50 -6.89 -12.28
CA MET A 57 -7.05 -8.07 -13.01
C MET A 57 -8.21 -8.74 -13.75
N GLU A 58 -9.36 -8.86 -13.10
CA GLU A 58 -10.54 -9.41 -13.73
C GLU A 58 -10.97 -8.60 -14.96
N ARG A 59 -11.02 -7.26 -14.81
CA ARG A 59 -11.40 -6.36 -15.91
C ARG A 59 -10.46 -6.45 -17.10
N LEU A 60 -9.18 -6.65 -16.84
CA LEU A 60 -8.16 -6.69 -17.89
C LEU A 60 -7.88 -8.11 -18.39
N GLY A 61 -8.56 -9.11 -17.83
CA GLY A 61 -8.35 -10.49 -18.21
C GLY A 61 -6.94 -10.99 -17.93
N ALA A 62 -6.34 -10.53 -16.82
CA ALA A 62 -4.97 -10.83 -16.48
C ALA A 62 -4.85 -11.34 -15.05
N ALA A 63 -3.67 -11.83 -14.69
CA ALA A 63 -3.43 -12.40 -13.35
C ALA A 63 -1.98 -12.15 -12.91
N ILE A 64 -1.45 -10.95 -13.14
CA ILE A 64 -0.11 -10.64 -12.64
C ILE A 64 -0.17 -10.36 -11.15
N PRO A 65 0.92 -10.62 -10.41
CA PRO A 65 0.90 -10.44 -8.95
C PRO A 65 0.80 -8.97 -8.53
N PRO A 66 0.21 -8.68 -7.37
CA PRO A 66 0.08 -7.31 -6.91
C PRO A 66 1.41 -6.60 -6.65
N SER A 67 2.50 -7.34 -6.49
CA SER A 67 3.83 -6.75 -6.39
C SER A 67 4.21 -5.93 -7.63
N ALA A 68 3.55 -6.16 -8.77
CA ALA A 68 3.77 -5.37 -9.98
C ALA A 68 3.41 -3.90 -9.78
N ARG A 69 2.51 -3.57 -8.83
CA ARG A 69 2.18 -2.20 -8.50
C ARG A 69 3.35 -1.49 -7.80
N ARG A 70 4.24 -2.26 -7.19
CA ARG A 70 5.42 -1.77 -6.49
C ARG A 70 5.07 -0.95 -5.25
N ALA A 71 3.97 -1.32 -4.57
CA ALA A 71 3.60 -0.77 -3.29
C ALA A 71 4.27 -1.54 -2.17
N ASN A 72 4.27 -0.98 -0.96
CA ASN A 72 4.85 -1.64 0.21
C ASN A 72 3.88 -2.58 0.90
N LEU A 73 2.62 -2.19 1.02
CA LEU A 73 1.63 -2.93 1.80
C LEU A 73 0.40 -3.24 0.95
N CYS A 74 -0.09 -4.47 1.08
CA CYS A 74 -1.36 -4.86 0.48
C CYS A 74 -2.33 -5.15 1.62
N VAL A 75 -3.45 -4.44 1.64
CA VAL A 75 -4.45 -4.58 2.70
C VAL A 75 -5.77 -5.07 2.12
N SER A 76 -6.56 -5.77 2.95
CA SER A 76 -7.89 -6.23 2.56
C SER A 76 -8.95 -5.61 3.46
N ARG A 77 -10.18 -5.50 2.92
CA ARG A 77 -11.35 -4.97 3.64
C ARG A 77 -11.17 -3.56 4.17
N ILE A 78 -10.34 -2.77 3.47
CA ILE A 78 -10.09 -1.36 3.76
C ILE A 78 -10.32 -0.59 2.47
N ARG A 79 -11.07 0.50 2.54
CA ARG A 79 -11.27 1.40 1.41
C ARG A 79 -10.33 2.58 1.56
N LEU A 80 -9.37 2.69 0.65
CA LEU A 80 -8.41 3.80 0.66
C LEU A 80 -8.94 5.04 -0.03
N GLU A 81 -9.91 4.90 -0.92
CA GLU A 81 -10.50 6.01 -1.64
C GLU A 81 -11.03 7.07 -0.68
N GLY A 82 -10.64 8.33 -0.93
CA GLY A 82 -11.12 9.45 -0.11
C GLY A 82 -10.57 9.52 1.28
N SER A 83 -9.52 8.76 1.60
CA SER A 83 -8.99 8.67 2.96
C SER A 83 -7.92 9.72 3.31
N ARG A 84 -7.72 10.72 2.47
CA ARG A 84 -6.74 11.78 2.73
C ARG A 84 -6.92 12.37 4.14
N GLY A 85 -5.84 12.40 4.91
CA GLY A 85 -5.85 12.93 6.27
C GLY A 85 -6.27 11.95 7.34
N ARG A 86 -6.81 10.80 6.96
CA ARG A 86 -7.21 9.77 7.93
C ARG A 86 -6.02 8.96 8.39
N VAL A 87 -6.14 8.36 9.55
CA VAL A 87 -5.10 7.51 10.14
C VAL A 87 -5.52 6.06 10.06
N LEU A 88 -4.67 5.25 9.46
CA LEU A 88 -4.87 3.81 9.34
C LEU A 88 -4.00 3.10 10.37
N ARG A 89 -4.60 2.24 11.17
CA ARG A 89 -3.87 1.44 12.14
C ARG A 89 -3.56 0.09 11.50
N VAL A 90 -2.27 -0.24 11.43
CA VAL A 90 -1.79 -1.52 10.90
C VAL A 90 -1.06 -2.21 12.04
N GLY A 91 -1.66 -3.25 12.61
CA GLY A 91 -1.13 -3.85 13.83
C GLY A 91 -1.04 -2.81 14.94
N SER A 92 0.13 -2.62 15.49
CA SER A 92 0.36 -1.63 16.56
C SER A 92 0.83 -0.27 16.02
N CYS A 93 1.02 -0.13 14.70
CA CYS A 93 1.53 1.09 14.11
C CYS A 93 0.43 1.86 13.39
N ARG A 94 0.60 3.17 13.27
CA ARG A 94 -0.35 4.04 12.59
C ARG A 94 0.31 4.68 11.38
N ILE A 95 -0.49 4.87 10.34
CA ILE A 95 -0.05 5.54 9.10
C ILE A 95 -1.05 6.65 8.81
N ARG A 96 -0.57 7.87 8.61
CA ARG A 96 -1.43 8.96 8.16
C ARG A 96 -1.42 8.99 6.65
N ILE A 97 -2.59 8.89 6.04
CA ILE A 97 -2.71 8.91 4.59
C ILE A 97 -2.62 10.35 4.09
N PHE A 98 -1.70 10.59 3.15
CA PHE A 98 -1.56 11.90 2.53
C PHE A 98 -2.37 12.03 1.25
N GLY A 99 -2.50 10.96 0.48
CA GLY A 99 -3.25 11.02 -0.76
C GLY A 99 -3.17 9.74 -1.57
N GLU A 100 -3.75 9.80 -2.78
CA GLU A 100 -3.72 8.65 -3.67
C GLU A 100 -2.39 8.54 -4.39
N THR A 101 -1.99 7.31 -4.67
CA THR A 101 -0.82 7.03 -5.49
C THR A 101 -1.28 6.91 -6.94
N ARG A 102 -0.97 7.90 -7.75
CA ARG A 102 -1.40 7.91 -9.15
C ARG A 102 -0.60 6.89 -9.96
N PRO A 103 -1.25 6.19 -10.89
CA PRO A 103 -0.56 5.24 -11.75
C PRO A 103 0.38 5.98 -12.72
N CYS A 104 1.46 5.32 -13.09
CA CYS A 104 2.45 5.87 -14.01
C CYS A 104 2.70 4.90 -15.16
N GLU A 105 3.62 5.26 -16.05
CA GLU A 105 3.96 4.44 -17.21
C GLU A 105 4.40 3.02 -16.85
N ARG A 106 5.00 2.84 -15.66
CA ARG A 106 5.39 1.50 -15.23
C ARG A 106 4.22 0.55 -15.14
N MET A 107 3.02 1.07 -14.83
CA MET A 107 1.82 0.25 -14.78
C MET A 107 1.43 -0.21 -16.18
N GLU A 108 1.57 0.68 -17.17
CA GLU A 108 1.29 0.32 -18.55
C GLU A 108 2.31 -0.67 -19.09
N GLU A 109 3.57 -0.55 -18.71
CA GLU A 109 4.61 -1.51 -19.07
C GLU A 109 4.36 -2.88 -18.46
N ALA A 110 3.87 -2.90 -17.22
CA ALA A 110 3.57 -4.16 -16.52
C ALA A 110 2.40 -4.89 -17.17
N LEU A 111 1.38 -4.15 -17.58
CA LEU A 111 0.18 -4.72 -18.20
C LEU A 111 -0.52 -3.64 -19.01
N PRO A 112 -0.66 -3.81 -20.33
CA PRO A 112 -1.39 -2.84 -21.16
C PRO A 112 -2.82 -2.62 -20.63
N GLY A 113 -3.20 -1.36 -20.51
CA GLY A 113 -4.51 -0.95 -19.99
C GLY A 113 -4.55 -0.74 -18.49
N LEU A 114 -3.55 -1.18 -17.75
CA LEU A 114 -3.54 -1.09 -16.29
C LEU A 114 -3.51 0.36 -15.81
N ARG A 115 -2.71 1.21 -16.45
CA ARG A 115 -2.59 2.61 -16.06
C ARG A 115 -3.94 3.33 -16.12
N ASP A 116 -4.68 3.17 -17.21
CA ASP A 116 -5.99 3.79 -17.33
C ASP A 116 -7.00 3.21 -16.36
N ALA A 117 -6.98 1.90 -16.16
CA ALA A 117 -7.90 1.24 -15.25
C ALA A 117 -7.70 1.70 -13.81
N MET A 118 -6.47 2.08 -13.43
CA MET A 118 -6.15 2.54 -12.09
C MET A 118 -6.52 3.99 -11.79
N ARG A 119 -6.88 4.76 -12.81
CA ARG A 119 -7.13 6.21 -12.62
C ARG A 119 -8.34 6.53 -11.77
N ALA A 120 -9.36 5.69 -11.82
CA ALA A 120 -10.59 5.93 -11.07
C ALA A 120 -10.49 5.37 -9.66
N ASP A 121 -11.18 6.05 -8.72
CA ASP A 121 -11.46 5.53 -7.38
C ASP A 121 -10.20 5.12 -6.60
N TRP A 122 -9.12 5.84 -6.79
CA TRP A 122 -7.84 5.54 -6.14
C TRP A 122 -7.33 4.13 -6.46
N GLY A 123 -7.54 3.69 -7.70
CA GLY A 123 -7.13 2.36 -8.14
C GLY A 123 -5.64 2.09 -7.98
N GLY A 124 -4.81 3.13 -7.96
CA GLY A 124 -3.36 2.99 -7.75
C GLY A 124 -2.96 2.88 -6.28
N GLY A 125 -3.89 3.02 -5.36
CA GLY A 125 -3.62 2.94 -3.93
C GLY A 125 -3.38 4.30 -3.28
N ALA A 126 -2.69 4.28 -2.14
CA ALA A 126 -2.46 5.48 -1.32
C ALA A 126 -1.02 5.52 -0.82
N PHE A 127 -0.60 6.69 -0.36
CA PHE A 127 0.69 6.85 0.30
C PHE A 127 0.52 7.69 1.57
N GLY A 128 1.46 7.53 2.49
CA GLY A 128 1.41 8.24 3.73
C GLY A 128 2.69 8.19 4.54
N GLU A 129 2.60 8.67 5.77
CA GLU A 129 3.72 8.69 6.70
C GLU A 129 3.47 7.76 7.88
N VAL A 130 4.56 7.19 8.39
CA VAL A 130 4.53 6.33 9.56
C VAL A 130 4.55 7.20 10.80
N LEU A 131 3.61 6.96 11.72
CA LEU A 131 3.48 7.74 12.95
C LEU A 131 4.11 7.08 14.18
N ASP A 132 4.32 5.77 14.16
CA ASP A 132 4.81 5.03 15.31
C ASP A 132 5.98 4.13 14.95
N ASP A 133 6.91 3.94 15.88
CA ASP A 133 7.91 2.90 15.77
C ASP A 133 7.28 1.57 16.17
N GLY A 134 7.66 0.50 15.51
CA GLY A 134 7.18 -0.82 15.87
C GLY A 134 7.33 -1.80 14.73
N MET A 135 6.83 -3.00 14.92
CA MET A 135 6.86 -4.02 13.89
C MET A 135 5.46 -4.34 13.40
N ILE A 136 5.37 -4.62 12.11
CA ILE A 136 4.14 -5.11 11.49
C ILE A 136 4.42 -6.48 10.89
N ALA A 137 3.39 -7.31 10.81
CA ALA A 137 3.52 -8.66 10.26
C ALA A 137 2.33 -8.97 9.36
N VAL A 138 2.57 -9.79 8.34
CA VAL A 138 1.50 -10.29 7.49
C VAL A 138 0.46 -10.99 8.38
N GLY A 139 -0.80 -10.66 8.18
CA GLY A 139 -1.89 -11.16 9.00
C GLY A 139 -2.35 -10.20 10.07
N ASP A 140 -1.60 -9.12 10.33
CA ASP A 140 -2.00 -8.13 11.32
C ASP A 140 -3.34 -7.48 10.97
N PRO A 141 -4.14 -7.13 11.99
CA PRO A 141 -5.39 -6.41 11.75
C PRO A 141 -5.11 -5.01 11.23
N VAL A 142 -5.96 -4.54 10.32
CA VAL A 142 -5.88 -3.20 9.75
C VAL A 142 -7.25 -2.55 9.89
N GLN A 143 -7.29 -1.35 10.43
CA GLN A 143 -8.55 -0.63 10.60
C GLN A 143 -8.30 0.87 10.67
N TRP A 144 -9.31 1.63 10.29
CA TRP A 144 -9.23 3.07 10.44
C TRP A 144 -9.29 3.42 11.92
N GLU A 145 -8.44 4.39 12.32
CA GLU A 145 -8.54 4.93 13.67
C GLU A 145 -9.83 5.73 13.74
N ASP A 146 -10.64 5.39 14.72
CA ASP A 146 -11.92 6.08 14.88
C ASP A 146 -11.69 7.44 15.49
N ASN A 147 -11.97 8.47 14.73
CA ASN A 147 -11.83 9.83 15.19
C ASN A 147 -13.16 10.42 15.62
N ALA A 148 -14.15 9.60 15.52
CA ALA A 148 -15.51 10.01 15.84
C ALA A 148 -15.84 11.43 15.45
#